data_db5bad844dad821cca8caa3a93a99cb7
#
_entry.id   db5bad844dad821cca8caa3a93a99cb7
#
_cell.length_a   1.000
_cell.length_b   1.000
_cell.length_c   1.000
_cell.angle_alpha   90.00
_cell.angle_beta   90.00
_cell.angle_gamma   90.00
#
_symmetry.space_group_name_H-M   'P 1'
#
loop_
_entity.id
_entity.type
_entity.pdbx_description
1 polymer ?
#
loop_
_entity_poly.entity_id
_entity_poly.type
_entity_poly.pdbx_seq_one_letter_code
_entity_poly.pdbx_strand_id
1 'polypeptide(L)'
;MVALAARMGARAEAAGGSVEFEQSGQMWRTHGGPPSDFTARQTIRHDAPGFLWRAAMGHAVVVADYFVAGTGGLEVMLLGAFPIARIVGGTAANQGEALRYLAELPWSPDAILINRALDWTVADARTIKVGTGVGAGRCEATFGLDSNGLIVRGSAPSRVYVEKGRTSARPWHGRFWDYQRVGDRFIPVRGEVAWTLDAGDLVHWR
;
A
#
# COMPACT_ATOMS: atom_id res chain seq x y z
N MET A 1 -15.56 4.84 -10.99
CA MET A 1 -15.02 3.72 -10.18
C MET A 1 -15.63 2.38 -10.57
N VAL A 2 -16.95 2.26 -10.72
CA VAL A 2 -17.60 0.99 -11.12
C VAL A 2 -16.97 0.37 -12.38
N ALA A 3 -16.72 1.17 -13.44
CA ALA A 3 -16.11 0.66 -14.67
C ALA A 3 -14.66 0.17 -14.47
N LEU A 4 -13.86 0.83 -13.63
CA LEU A 4 -12.51 0.37 -13.26
C LEU A 4 -12.59 -0.95 -12.50
N ALA A 5 -13.38 -0.99 -11.44
CA ALA A 5 -13.57 -2.17 -10.61
C ALA A 5 -14.06 -3.38 -11.42
N ALA A 6 -15.02 -3.16 -12.32
CA ALA A 6 -15.54 -4.21 -13.21
C ALA A 6 -14.47 -4.78 -14.15
N ARG A 7 -13.60 -3.93 -14.74
CA ARG A 7 -12.46 -4.40 -15.55
C ARG A 7 -11.49 -5.27 -14.77
N MET A 8 -11.33 -4.98 -13.50
CA MET A 8 -10.48 -5.75 -12.58
C MET A 8 -11.20 -6.97 -11.97
N GLY A 9 -12.45 -7.25 -12.37
CA GLY A 9 -13.21 -8.41 -11.92
C GLY A 9 -13.76 -8.29 -10.51
N ALA A 10 -13.98 -7.06 -10.01
CA ALA A 10 -14.55 -6.83 -8.68
C ALA A 10 -15.96 -7.41 -8.55
N ARG A 11 -16.31 -7.85 -7.35
CA ARG A 11 -17.62 -8.42 -7.01
C ARG A 11 -18.24 -7.68 -5.83
N ALA A 12 -19.53 -7.36 -5.95
CA ALA A 12 -20.27 -6.70 -4.88
C ALA A 12 -20.54 -7.63 -3.67
N GLU A 13 -20.60 -8.93 -3.93
CA GLU A 13 -20.82 -9.98 -2.91
C GLU A 13 -19.61 -10.17 -1.98
N ALA A 14 -18.47 -9.56 -2.29
CA ALA A 14 -17.27 -9.58 -1.44
C ALA A 14 -17.39 -8.70 -0.18
N ALA A 15 -18.57 -8.11 0.08
CA ALA A 15 -18.81 -7.28 1.26
C ALA A 15 -18.52 -8.05 2.55
N GLY A 16 -17.82 -7.40 3.50
CA GLY A 16 -17.36 -8.01 4.75
C GLY A 16 -16.16 -8.92 4.62
N GLY A 17 -15.62 -9.12 3.40
CA GLY A 17 -14.46 -9.97 3.14
C GLY A 17 -13.12 -9.24 3.12
N SER A 18 -12.11 -10.03 2.78
CA SER A 18 -10.74 -9.56 2.53
C SER A 18 -10.12 -10.38 1.42
N VAL A 19 -9.12 -9.82 0.75
CA VAL A 19 -8.20 -10.58 -0.08
C VAL A 19 -6.96 -10.92 0.73
N GLU A 20 -6.45 -12.14 0.55
CA GLU A 20 -5.17 -12.57 1.07
C GLU A 20 -4.29 -13.06 -0.08
N PHE A 21 -3.02 -12.71 -0.07
CA PHE A 21 -2.03 -13.13 -1.05
C PHE A 21 -0.63 -13.18 -0.49
N GLU A 22 0.22 -13.98 -1.12
CA GLU A 22 1.63 -14.08 -0.82
C GLU A 22 2.44 -13.19 -1.77
N GLN A 23 3.53 -12.65 -1.26
CA GLN A 23 4.45 -11.78 -1.99
C GLN A 23 5.88 -12.24 -1.78
N SER A 24 6.71 -11.99 -2.77
CA SER A 24 8.17 -12.04 -2.64
C SER A 24 8.77 -10.85 -3.37
N GLY A 25 9.90 -10.37 -2.90
CA GLY A 25 10.54 -9.21 -3.51
C GLY A 25 11.80 -8.79 -2.79
N GLN A 26 12.23 -7.60 -3.11
CA GLN A 26 13.42 -6.96 -2.55
C GLN A 26 13.06 -5.62 -1.91
N MET A 27 13.71 -5.32 -0.80
CA MET A 27 13.52 -4.07 -0.07
C MET A 27 14.86 -3.37 0.14
N TRP A 28 14.90 -2.09 -0.20
CA TRP A 28 16.05 -1.19 0.04
C TRP A 28 15.73 -0.26 1.20
N ARG A 29 16.62 -0.20 2.17
CA ARG A 29 16.49 0.67 3.35
C ARG A 29 17.21 2.00 3.22
N THR A 30 18.20 2.06 2.35
CA THR A 30 19.01 3.27 2.11
C THR A 30 19.29 3.41 0.62
N HIS A 31 19.39 4.66 0.17
CA HIS A 31 19.76 4.96 -1.22
C HIS A 31 21.16 4.39 -1.54
N GLY A 32 21.25 3.63 -2.63
CA GLY A 32 22.50 2.97 -3.05
C GLY A 32 22.95 1.79 -2.17
N GLY A 33 22.19 1.43 -1.13
CA GLY A 33 22.48 0.25 -0.31
C GLY A 33 22.07 -1.05 -0.97
N PRO A 34 22.54 -2.20 -0.45
CA PRO A 34 22.10 -3.51 -0.95
C PRO A 34 20.64 -3.79 -0.56
N PRO A 35 19.87 -4.49 -1.41
CA PRO A 35 18.55 -4.94 -1.07
C PRO A 35 18.59 -6.11 -0.07
N SER A 36 17.48 -6.29 0.60
CA SER A 36 17.18 -7.50 1.37
C SER A 36 15.98 -8.20 0.73
N ASP A 37 16.12 -9.47 0.44
CA ASP A 37 14.99 -10.29 -0.03
C ASP A 37 13.97 -10.45 1.09
N PHE A 38 12.69 -10.49 0.71
CA PHE A 38 11.60 -10.78 1.62
C PHE A 38 10.58 -11.73 0.99
N THR A 39 9.89 -12.45 1.86
CA THR A 39 8.60 -13.10 1.57
C THR A 39 7.57 -12.55 2.53
N ALA A 40 6.35 -12.36 2.05
CA ALA A 40 5.31 -11.77 2.89
C ALA A 40 3.94 -12.40 2.59
N ARG A 41 3.08 -12.35 3.61
CA ARG A 41 1.64 -12.58 3.47
C ARG A 41 0.92 -11.27 3.79
N GLN A 42 -0.02 -10.92 2.94
CA GLN A 42 -0.81 -9.71 3.08
C GLN A 42 -2.30 -10.00 3.04
N THR A 43 -3.03 -9.34 3.93
CA THR A 43 -4.49 -9.32 3.94
C THR A 43 -4.95 -7.88 3.77
N ILE A 44 -5.90 -7.62 2.85
CA ILE A 44 -6.50 -6.29 2.63
C ILE A 44 -8.01 -6.42 2.80
N ARG A 45 -8.61 -5.58 3.62
CA ARG A 45 -10.06 -5.54 3.82
C ARG A 45 -10.76 -4.86 2.64
N HIS A 46 -11.96 -5.36 2.30
CA HIS A 46 -12.77 -4.84 1.21
C HIS A 46 -13.70 -3.70 1.64
N ASP A 47 -14.30 -3.78 2.83
CA ASP A 47 -15.41 -2.94 3.27
C ASP A 47 -15.00 -1.73 4.14
N ALA A 48 -13.77 -1.73 4.63
CA ALA A 48 -13.21 -0.65 5.44
C ALA A 48 -11.71 -0.52 5.19
N PRO A 49 -11.12 0.68 5.35
CA PRO A 49 -9.67 0.83 5.29
C PRO A 49 -8.99 -0.05 6.33
N GLY A 50 -8.18 -1.00 5.83
CA GLY A 50 -7.46 -1.91 6.70
C GLY A 50 -6.64 -2.95 5.95
N PHE A 51 -5.44 -3.22 6.46
CA PHE A 51 -4.56 -4.27 5.97
C PHE A 51 -3.69 -4.81 7.10
N LEU A 52 -3.16 -5.99 6.87
CA LEU A 52 -2.08 -6.59 7.65
C LEU A 52 -1.06 -7.17 6.68
N TRP A 53 0.18 -6.74 6.78
CA TRP A 53 1.32 -7.27 6.03
C TRP A 53 2.32 -7.86 7.00
N ARG A 54 2.69 -9.13 6.81
CA ARG A 54 3.71 -9.82 7.60
C ARG A 54 4.79 -10.34 6.68
N ALA A 55 6.02 -9.89 6.88
CA ALA A 55 7.16 -10.26 6.08
C ALA A 55 8.25 -10.94 6.90
N ALA A 56 8.89 -11.92 6.29
CA ALA A 56 10.17 -12.46 6.71
C ALA A 56 11.28 -11.86 5.83
N MET A 57 12.28 -11.28 6.46
CA MET A 57 13.46 -10.70 5.83
C MET A 57 14.70 -11.48 6.22
N GLY A 58 15.31 -12.14 5.25
CA GLY A 58 16.40 -13.08 5.51
C GLY A 58 15.94 -14.18 6.48
N HIS A 59 16.84 -14.61 7.38
CA HIS A 59 16.56 -15.74 8.28
C HIS A 59 16.08 -15.33 9.67
N ALA A 60 16.09 -14.04 10.01
CA ALA A 60 15.95 -13.65 11.41
C ALA A 60 14.99 -12.49 11.68
N VAL A 61 14.61 -11.70 10.69
CA VAL A 61 13.78 -10.52 10.92
C VAL A 61 12.36 -10.78 10.43
N VAL A 62 11.39 -10.54 11.31
CA VAL A 62 9.96 -10.54 10.98
C VAL A 62 9.45 -9.12 11.15
N VAL A 63 8.72 -8.63 10.15
CA VAL A 63 8.08 -7.32 10.16
C VAL A 63 6.59 -7.52 10.07
N ALA A 64 5.83 -6.85 10.95
CA ALA A 64 4.40 -6.70 10.82
C ALA A 64 4.08 -5.22 10.61
N ASP A 65 3.38 -4.91 9.54
CA ASP A 65 2.95 -3.58 9.18
C ASP A 65 1.44 -3.61 8.94
N TYR A 66 0.69 -2.71 9.57
CA TYR A 66 -0.76 -2.83 9.59
C TYR A 66 -1.49 -1.49 9.72
N PHE A 67 -2.72 -1.50 9.23
CA PHE A 67 -3.72 -0.49 9.53
C PHE A 67 -5.03 -1.18 9.91
N VAL A 68 -5.43 -1.07 11.17
CA VAL A 68 -6.60 -1.76 11.71
C VAL A 68 -7.42 -0.80 12.55
N ALA A 69 -8.71 -0.68 12.24
CA ALA A 69 -9.65 0.18 12.97
C ALA A 69 -9.14 1.62 13.18
N GLY A 70 -8.51 2.21 12.14
CA GLY A 70 -7.98 3.56 12.18
C GLY A 70 -6.62 3.71 12.88
N THR A 71 -6.03 2.62 13.34
CA THR A 71 -4.72 2.61 14.00
C THR A 71 -3.69 1.97 13.09
N GLY A 72 -2.66 2.74 12.74
CA GLY A 72 -1.49 2.28 12.02
C GLY A 72 -0.40 1.78 12.95
N GLY A 73 0.37 0.80 12.51
CA GLY A 73 1.49 0.30 13.29
C GLY A 73 2.49 -0.52 12.50
N LEU A 74 3.73 -0.47 12.99
CA LEU A 74 4.86 -1.22 12.47
C LEU A 74 5.57 -1.91 13.63
N GLU A 75 5.77 -3.21 13.53
CA GLU A 75 6.52 -3.99 14.51
C GLU A 75 7.64 -4.76 13.80
N VAL A 76 8.85 -4.68 14.32
CA VAL A 76 10.02 -5.41 13.82
C VAL A 76 10.54 -6.31 14.92
N MET A 77 10.61 -7.60 14.64
CA MET A 77 11.01 -8.65 15.59
C MET A 77 12.24 -9.37 15.09
N LEU A 78 13.21 -9.61 15.95
CA LEU A 78 14.33 -10.52 15.70
C LEU A 78 13.93 -11.94 16.14
N LEU A 79 14.16 -12.92 15.28
CA LEU A 79 13.80 -14.33 15.50
C LEU A 79 12.32 -14.55 15.87
N GLY A 80 11.46 -13.61 15.46
CA GLY A 80 10.03 -13.65 15.80
C GLY A 80 9.67 -13.44 17.28
N ALA A 81 10.64 -13.20 18.14
CA ALA A 81 10.46 -13.13 19.59
C ALA A 81 10.95 -11.83 20.26
N PHE A 82 12.03 -11.25 19.75
CA PHE A 82 12.68 -10.08 20.35
C PHE A 82 12.30 -8.80 19.62
N PRO A 83 11.55 -7.85 20.22
CA PRO A 83 11.19 -6.61 19.56
C PRO A 83 12.41 -5.72 19.34
N ILE A 84 12.64 -5.32 18.07
CA ILE A 84 13.70 -4.38 17.68
C ILE A 84 13.14 -2.98 17.58
N ALA A 85 11.94 -2.85 16.98
CA ALA A 85 11.24 -1.59 16.82
C ALA A 85 9.73 -1.81 16.91
N ARG A 86 9.04 -0.83 17.49
CA ARG A 86 7.58 -0.84 17.58
C ARG A 86 7.06 0.58 17.48
N ILE A 87 6.16 0.80 16.52
CA ILE A 87 5.40 2.03 16.36
C ILE A 87 3.94 1.62 16.37
N VAL A 88 3.13 2.22 17.22
CA VAL A 88 1.70 1.93 17.30
C VAL A 88 0.94 3.23 17.48
N GLY A 89 0.06 3.54 16.54
CA GLY A 89 -0.80 4.71 16.60
C GLY A 89 -0.05 6.04 16.47
N GLY A 90 -0.78 7.11 16.77
CA GLY A 90 -0.34 8.48 16.56
C GLY A 90 -0.63 8.98 15.14
N THR A 91 -0.75 10.29 15.00
CA THR A 91 -1.21 10.92 13.74
C THR A 91 -0.36 10.51 12.54
N ALA A 92 0.97 10.54 12.68
CA ALA A 92 1.90 10.24 11.59
C ALA A 92 1.82 8.77 11.14
N ALA A 93 1.79 7.82 12.09
CA ALA A 93 1.67 6.40 11.78
C ALA A 93 0.30 6.09 11.15
N ASN A 94 -0.78 6.59 11.76
CA ASN A 94 -2.13 6.35 11.24
C ASN A 94 -2.29 6.89 9.81
N GLN A 95 -1.78 8.10 9.53
CA GLN A 95 -1.82 8.68 8.18
C GLN A 95 -0.92 7.91 7.20
N GLY A 96 0.28 7.52 7.63
CA GLY A 96 1.22 6.74 6.81
C GLY A 96 0.62 5.40 6.37
N GLU A 97 -0.01 4.67 7.30
CA GLU A 97 -0.58 3.36 7.02
C GLU A 97 -1.94 3.43 6.31
N ALA A 98 -2.75 4.45 6.58
CA ALA A 98 -3.94 4.72 5.77
C ALA A 98 -3.57 5.02 4.31
N LEU A 99 -2.52 5.81 4.09
CA LEU A 99 -2.03 6.10 2.75
C LEU A 99 -1.49 4.82 2.06
N ARG A 100 -0.82 3.95 2.81
CA ARG A 100 -0.42 2.64 2.31
C ARG A 100 -1.64 1.81 1.91
N TYR A 101 -2.68 1.74 2.73
CA TYR A 101 -3.93 1.06 2.34
C TYR A 101 -4.48 1.57 1.00
N LEU A 102 -4.51 2.90 0.80
CA LEU A 102 -4.94 3.46 -0.48
C LEU A 102 -4.06 2.99 -1.64
N ALA A 103 -2.74 2.90 -1.45
CA ALA A 103 -1.80 2.44 -2.46
C ALA A 103 -1.95 0.94 -2.80
N GLU A 104 -2.50 0.14 -1.90
CA GLU A 104 -2.73 -1.31 -2.08
C GLU A 104 -4.02 -1.63 -2.87
N LEU A 105 -4.86 -0.65 -3.16
CA LEU A 105 -6.14 -0.84 -3.88
C LEU A 105 -6.02 -1.52 -5.25
N PRO A 106 -4.92 -1.38 -6.02
CA PRO A 106 -4.74 -2.16 -7.26
C PRO A 106 -4.78 -3.67 -7.06
N TRP A 107 -4.44 -4.18 -5.89
CA TRP A 107 -4.54 -5.61 -5.53
C TRP A 107 -5.88 -6.00 -4.90
N SER A 108 -6.75 -5.02 -4.63
CA SER A 108 -8.05 -5.25 -3.99
C SER A 108 -9.18 -4.57 -4.78
N PRO A 109 -9.51 -5.04 -6.00
CA PRO A 109 -10.56 -4.44 -6.82
C PRO A 109 -11.94 -4.44 -6.14
N ASP A 110 -12.21 -5.40 -5.27
CA ASP A 110 -13.45 -5.42 -4.48
C ASP A 110 -13.54 -4.21 -3.54
N ALA A 111 -12.43 -3.81 -2.91
CA ALA A 111 -12.40 -2.61 -2.09
C ALA A 111 -12.68 -1.34 -2.92
N ILE A 112 -12.21 -1.27 -4.16
CA ILE A 112 -12.53 -0.15 -5.08
C ILE A 112 -14.05 -0.05 -5.30
N LEU A 113 -14.73 -1.19 -5.37
CA LEU A 113 -16.15 -1.27 -5.65
C LEU A 113 -17.04 -1.01 -4.43
N ILE A 114 -16.69 -1.60 -3.27
CA ILE A 114 -17.62 -1.71 -2.15
C ILE A 114 -17.23 -0.89 -0.90
N ASN A 115 -15.97 -0.44 -0.78
CA ASN A 115 -15.57 0.32 0.38
C ASN A 115 -16.15 1.73 0.38
N ARG A 116 -17.16 1.95 1.21
CA ARG A 116 -17.88 3.23 1.33
C ARG A 116 -17.09 4.31 2.10
N ALA A 117 -15.98 3.95 2.74
CA ALA A 117 -15.09 4.92 3.38
C ALA A 117 -14.11 5.55 2.39
N LEU A 118 -14.13 5.15 1.11
CA LEU A 118 -13.31 5.70 0.04
C LEU A 118 -14.08 6.75 -0.73
N ASP A 119 -13.51 7.95 -0.79
CA ASP A 119 -14.01 9.03 -1.63
C ASP A 119 -13.19 9.13 -2.90
N TRP A 120 -13.86 9.08 -4.04
CA TRP A 120 -13.22 9.09 -5.34
C TRP A 120 -13.51 10.37 -6.11
N THR A 121 -12.48 10.91 -6.76
CA THR A 121 -12.58 12.07 -7.66
C THR A 121 -11.89 11.75 -8.98
N VAL A 122 -12.54 12.03 -10.09
CA VAL A 122 -11.95 11.98 -11.42
C VAL A 122 -11.33 13.34 -11.71
N ALA A 123 -10.01 13.41 -11.82
CA ALA A 123 -9.29 14.64 -12.11
C ALA A 123 -9.26 14.91 -13.63
N ASP A 124 -9.01 13.87 -14.41
CA ASP A 124 -9.04 13.90 -15.87
C ASP A 124 -9.27 12.47 -16.44
N ALA A 125 -9.13 12.30 -17.77
CA ALA A 125 -9.39 11.04 -18.45
C ALA A 125 -8.47 9.89 -18.00
N ARG A 126 -7.31 10.20 -17.40
CA ARG A 126 -6.29 9.21 -16.99
C ARG A 126 -5.84 9.37 -15.53
N THR A 127 -6.46 10.26 -14.78
CA THR A 127 -6.08 10.57 -13.40
C THR A 127 -7.30 10.51 -12.50
N ILE A 128 -7.22 9.68 -11.48
CA ILE A 128 -8.22 9.58 -10.42
C ILE A 128 -7.56 9.78 -9.07
N LYS A 129 -8.32 10.28 -8.12
CA LYS A 129 -7.89 10.44 -6.75
C LYS A 129 -8.78 9.62 -5.84
N VAL A 130 -8.18 9.08 -4.80
CA VAL A 130 -8.89 8.36 -3.75
C VAL A 130 -8.47 8.90 -2.39
N GLY A 131 -9.44 9.12 -1.52
CA GLY A 131 -9.18 9.54 -0.16
C GLY A 131 -9.97 8.76 0.86
N THR A 132 -9.51 8.84 2.11
CA THR A 132 -10.21 8.30 3.27
C THR A 132 -9.95 9.16 4.51
N GLY A 133 -10.90 9.15 5.44
CA GLY A 133 -10.74 9.79 6.75
C GLY A 133 -9.77 9.01 7.64
N VAL A 134 -8.94 9.72 8.42
CA VAL A 134 -8.00 9.12 9.39
C VAL A 134 -7.97 9.99 10.63
N GLY A 135 -8.57 9.54 11.73
CA GLY A 135 -8.77 10.36 12.92
C GLY A 135 -9.55 11.64 12.58
N ALA A 136 -9.00 12.80 12.96
CA ALA A 136 -9.56 14.09 12.60
C ALA A 136 -9.09 14.62 11.23
N GLY A 137 -8.28 13.86 10.50
CA GLY A 137 -7.68 14.25 9.22
C GLY A 137 -8.15 13.40 8.05
N ARG A 138 -7.49 13.60 6.91
CA ARG A 138 -7.76 12.88 5.66
C ARG A 138 -6.44 12.53 4.97
N CYS A 139 -6.41 11.37 4.33
CA CYS A 139 -5.34 10.96 3.41
C CYS A 139 -5.90 10.89 1.99
N GLU A 140 -5.05 11.20 1.01
CA GLU A 140 -5.39 11.13 -0.40
C GLU A 140 -4.20 10.57 -1.20
N ALA A 141 -4.50 9.65 -2.13
CA ALA A 141 -3.57 9.16 -3.14
C ALA A 141 -4.11 9.49 -4.53
N THR A 142 -3.19 9.70 -5.47
CA THR A 142 -3.51 9.93 -6.89
C THR A 142 -3.09 8.70 -7.69
N PHE A 143 -3.97 8.19 -8.54
CA PHE A 143 -3.69 7.09 -9.45
C PHE A 143 -3.67 7.56 -10.91
N GLY A 144 -2.68 7.09 -11.65
CA GLY A 144 -2.60 7.21 -13.10
C GLY A 144 -3.07 5.93 -13.78
N LEU A 145 -3.90 6.09 -14.82
CA LEU A 145 -4.46 5.00 -15.60
C LEU A 145 -3.75 4.88 -16.95
N ASP A 146 -3.61 3.66 -17.44
CA ASP A 146 -3.17 3.38 -18.81
C ASP A 146 -4.32 3.61 -19.84
N SER A 147 -4.05 3.30 -21.11
CA SER A 147 -5.04 3.40 -22.19
C SER A 147 -6.21 2.43 -22.03
N ASN A 148 -6.05 1.35 -21.27
CA ASN A 148 -7.10 0.37 -20.97
C ASN A 148 -7.90 0.75 -19.72
N GLY A 149 -7.50 1.83 -19.03
CA GLY A 149 -8.12 2.29 -17.80
C GLY A 149 -7.72 1.46 -16.57
N LEU A 150 -6.56 0.80 -16.59
CA LEU A 150 -5.99 0.08 -15.45
C LEU A 150 -5.05 1.00 -14.67
N ILE A 151 -4.97 0.83 -13.35
CA ILE A 151 -4.08 1.60 -12.50
C ILE A 151 -2.64 1.16 -12.73
N VAL A 152 -1.78 2.04 -13.27
CA VAL A 152 -0.37 1.75 -13.52
C VAL A 152 0.58 2.59 -12.69
N ARG A 153 0.08 3.62 -12.00
CA ARG A 153 0.84 4.49 -11.10
C ARG A 153 0.01 4.87 -9.89
N GLY A 154 0.70 5.05 -8.78
CA GLY A 154 0.14 5.65 -7.57
C GLY A 154 1.10 6.70 -7.04
N SER A 155 0.61 7.76 -6.42
CA SER A 155 1.46 8.78 -5.80
C SER A 155 0.76 9.49 -4.65
N ALA A 156 1.57 10.02 -3.75
CA ALA A 156 1.15 10.99 -2.73
C ALA A 156 2.23 12.07 -2.61
N PRO A 157 1.85 13.35 -2.53
CA PRO A 157 2.81 14.44 -2.46
C PRO A 157 3.58 14.47 -1.14
N SER A 158 3.03 13.85 -0.10
CA SER A 158 3.62 13.86 1.23
C SER A 158 3.26 12.56 1.97
N ARG A 159 4.28 11.79 2.30
CA ARG A 159 4.20 10.64 3.19
C ARG A 159 5.33 10.69 4.19
N VAL A 160 5.10 10.20 5.40
CA VAL A 160 6.14 10.13 6.43
C VAL A 160 7.26 9.22 5.98
N TYR A 161 8.48 9.75 5.99
CA TYR A 161 9.72 9.04 5.73
C TYR A 161 10.62 9.13 6.95
N VAL A 162 11.17 8.01 7.36
CA VAL A 162 12.07 7.92 8.53
C VAL A 162 13.46 7.48 8.06
N GLU A 163 14.45 8.32 8.31
CA GLU A 163 15.86 8.01 8.05
C GLU A 163 16.70 8.36 9.27
N LYS A 164 17.52 7.39 9.73
CA LYS A 164 18.42 7.56 10.88
C LYS A 164 17.75 8.17 12.12
N GLY A 165 16.50 7.74 12.39
CA GLY A 165 15.69 8.21 13.51
C GLY A 165 15.08 9.62 13.32
N ARG A 166 15.27 10.25 12.15
CA ARG A 166 14.64 11.53 11.81
C ARG A 166 13.44 11.32 10.92
N THR A 167 12.36 11.99 11.23
CA THR A 167 11.12 11.95 10.47
C THR A 167 11.03 13.17 9.56
N SER A 168 10.68 12.96 8.30
CA SER A 168 10.40 14.03 7.33
C SER A 168 9.19 13.65 6.47
N ALA A 169 8.57 14.62 5.84
CA ALA A 169 7.55 14.39 4.83
C ALA A 169 8.21 14.40 3.45
N ARG A 170 8.01 13.35 2.66
CA ARG A 170 8.60 13.20 1.33
C ARG A 170 7.55 12.75 0.33
N PRO A 171 7.64 13.15 -0.94
CA PRO A 171 6.83 12.57 -1.99
C PRO A 171 7.07 11.07 -2.12
N TRP A 172 6.02 10.36 -2.41
CA TRP A 172 6.02 8.91 -2.57
C TRP A 172 5.27 8.53 -3.86
N HIS A 173 5.77 7.54 -4.57
CA HIS A 173 5.12 7.01 -5.76
C HIS A 173 5.30 5.51 -5.89
N GLY A 174 4.38 4.89 -6.62
CA GLY A 174 4.40 3.48 -6.96
C GLY A 174 4.09 3.24 -8.43
N ARG A 175 4.52 2.10 -8.93
CA ARG A 175 4.19 1.60 -10.27
C ARG A 175 3.64 0.19 -10.15
N PHE A 176 2.68 -0.13 -11.05
CA PHE A 176 2.01 -1.42 -11.12
C PHE A 176 2.02 -1.91 -12.55
N TRP A 177 2.40 -3.17 -12.77
CA TRP A 177 2.48 -3.73 -14.11
C TRP A 177 2.29 -5.24 -14.10
N ASP A 178 2.30 -5.84 -15.31
CA ASP A 178 2.08 -7.26 -15.51
C ASP A 178 0.73 -7.71 -14.93
N TYR A 179 -0.34 -7.09 -15.45
CA TYR A 179 -1.70 -7.44 -15.05
C TYR A 179 -2.05 -8.84 -15.51
N GLN A 180 -2.44 -9.69 -14.59
CA GLN A 180 -2.80 -11.08 -14.85
C GLN A 180 -4.11 -11.45 -14.15
N ARG A 181 -4.74 -12.50 -14.65
CA ARG A 181 -5.91 -13.08 -14.01
C ARG A 181 -5.46 -14.01 -12.87
N VAL A 182 -5.78 -13.62 -11.64
CA VAL A 182 -5.53 -14.40 -10.43
C VAL A 182 -6.90 -14.77 -9.83
N GLY A 183 -7.28 -16.04 -9.95
CA GLY A 183 -8.67 -16.43 -9.72
C GLY A 183 -9.60 -15.66 -10.65
N ASP A 184 -10.59 -15.00 -10.07
CA ASP A 184 -11.56 -14.19 -10.82
C ASP A 184 -11.16 -12.69 -10.93
N ARG A 185 -10.02 -12.30 -10.39
CA ARG A 185 -9.56 -10.91 -10.38
C ARG A 185 -8.47 -10.69 -11.44
N PHE A 186 -8.48 -9.51 -12.04
CA PHE A 186 -7.45 -9.06 -12.97
C PHE A 186 -6.63 -7.97 -12.27
N ILE A 187 -5.47 -8.34 -11.75
CA ILE A 187 -4.65 -7.52 -10.85
C ILE A 187 -3.20 -7.48 -11.33
N PRO A 188 -2.42 -6.45 -10.96
CA PRO A 188 -1.00 -6.42 -11.26
C PRO A 188 -0.28 -7.45 -10.39
N VAL A 189 0.57 -8.27 -11.00
CA VAL A 189 1.40 -9.24 -10.26
C VAL A 189 2.80 -8.70 -9.99
N ARG A 190 3.08 -7.47 -10.41
CA ARG A 190 4.32 -6.75 -10.13
C ARG A 190 4.03 -5.33 -9.68
N GLY A 191 4.81 -4.87 -8.70
CA GLY A 191 4.73 -3.52 -8.19
C GLY A 191 6.07 -3.02 -7.67
N GLU A 192 6.21 -1.71 -7.59
CA GLU A 192 7.36 -1.03 -7.03
C GLU A 192 6.89 0.24 -6.33
N VAL A 193 7.49 0.56 -5.22
CA VAL A 193 7.29 1.86 -4.56
C VAL A 193 8.63 2.54 -4.28
N ALA A 194 8.63 3.84 -4.39
CA ALA A 194 9.80 4.67 -4.18
C ALA A 194 9.46 5.95 -3.42
N TRP A 195 10.47 6.47 -2.74
CA TRP A 195 10.48 7.79 -2.14
C TRP A 195 11.28 8.73 -3.02
N THR A 196 10.77 9.93 -3.28
CA THR A 196 11.55 10.98 -3.93
C THR A 196 12.34 11.74 -2.86
N LEU A 197 13.66 11.56 -2.89
CA LEU A 197 14.61 12.18 -1.98
C LEU A 197 15.44 13.23 -2.72
N ASP A 198 16.18 14.07 -1.98
CA ASP A 198 17.03 15.10 -2.56
C ASP A 198 18.17 14.50 -3.44
N ALA A 199 18.59 13.28 -3.13
CA ALA A 199 19.60 12.52 -3.88
C ALA A 199 19.03 11.68 -5.04
N GLY A 200 17.75 11.78 -5.34
CA GLY A 200 17.02 10.97 -6.33
C GLY A 200 16.06 9.97 -5.68
N ASP A 201 15.42 9.16 -6.51
CA ASP A 201 14.44 8.20 -6.03
C ASP A 201 15.11 7.03 -5.27
N LEU A 202 14.60 6.75 -4.09
CA LEU A 202 14.89 5.53 -3.35
C LEU A 202 13.79 4.51 -3.63
N VAL A 203 14.06 3.53 -4.48
CA VAL A 203 13.18 2.34 -4.56
C VAL A 203 13.19 1.68 -3.19
N HIS A 204 12.01 1.61 -2.57
CA HIS A 204 11.88 1.04 -1.23
C HIS A 204 11.62 -0.45 -1.29
N TRP A 205 10.75 -0.89 -2.20
CA TRP A 205 10.57 -2.31 -2.50
C TRP A 205 10.11 -2.54 -3.96
N ARG A 206 10.44 -3.71 -4.45
CA ARG A 206 10.03 -4.22 -5.77
C ARG A 206 9.77 -5.73 -5.68
#